data_a62eb2da7a41776423b2e772cdae05a3
#
_entry.id   a62eb2da7a41776423b2e772cdae05a3
#
_cell.length_a   1.000
_cell.length_b   1.000
_cell.length_c   1.000
_cell.angle_alpha   90.00
_cell.angle_beta   90.00
_cell.angle_gamma   90.00
#
_symmetry.space_group_name_H-M   'P 1'
#
loop_
_entity.id
_entity.type
_entity.pdbx_description
1 polymer ?
#
loop_
_entity_poly.entity_id
_entity_poly.type
_entity_poly.pdbx_seq_one_letter_code
_entity_poly.pdbx_strand_id
1 'polypeptide(L)'
;MSIAEHIVNERFYGAKSQTITDVDIVLEKEYGEHTLVLARVNDALYQLFVDSEGCDRLADHVDEIREGLGVWHSEGPFPEGPYKPLRGEQSNTSLVAGDVMVKYFRKIEPGLNPDVELLSRIPDCPHVAPVLGYASTELDGEEHTLVMTQQFIPGTDGWKHALTTVTGSFAEDARMLGEATASVHMALAREFGTSSVPAETVADGLIARLDGLIKQAPELAEYREAAVAVYRELRGEIDLQRIHGDLHLGQTLRTADRYILIDFEGEPARPLAERKLPDSPLRDVAGMLRSIDYAAHFDGTHEQWGAEATTAFLEGYGTMELDQQLLDVYILDKALYEVAYEINNRPDWVHIPLAAVKQVLS
;
A
#
# COMPACT_ATOMS: atom_id res chain seq x y z
N MET A 1 -4.96 -24.19 -23.14
CA MET A 1 -5.01 -22.90 -22.43
C MET A 1 -3.98 -22.91 -21.32
N SER A 2 -3.04 -22.03 -21.33
CA SER A 2 -2.00 -21.99 -20.31
C SER A 2 -2.01 -20.63 -19.61
N ILE A 3 -2.81 -20.50 -18.55
CA ILE A 3 -2.74 -19.34 -17.65
C ILE A 3 -1.30 -19.11 -17.21
N ALA A 4 -0.52 -20.18 -16.99
CA ALA A 4 0.88 -20.10 -16.58
C ALA A 4 1.78 -19.36 -17.59
N GLU A 5 1.51 -19.48 -18.90
CA GLU A 5 2.31 -18.82 -19.94
C GLU A 5 2.03 -17.33 -20.04
N HIS A 6 0.83 -16.89 -19.71
CA HIS A 6 0.38 -15.50 -19.85
C HIS A 6 0.53 -14.69 -18.56
N ILE A 7 0.17 -15.26 -17.40
CA ILE A 7 0.17 -14.53 -16.11
C ILE A 7 1.55 -13.97 -15.74
N VAL A 8 2.65 -14.60 -16.14
CA VAL A 8 4.02 -14.12 -15.87
C VAL A 8 4.30 -12.75 -16.47
N ASN A 9 3.55 -12.37 -17.51
CA ASN A 9 3.69 -11.09 -18.20
C ASN A 9 2.78 -10.02 -17.57
N GLU A 10 1.82 -10.42 -16.74
CA GLU A 10 0.90 -9.51 -16.09
C GLU A 10 1.58 -8.69 -14.99
N ARG A 11 1.18 -7.41 -14.87
CA ARG A 11 1.78 -6.48 -13.90
C ARG A 11 1.48 -6.88 -12.46
N PHE A 12 0.27 -7.40 -12.22
CA PHE A 12 -0.19 -7.83 -10.89
C PHE A 12 0.45 -9.14 -10.42
N TYR A 13 1.14 -9.89 -11.29
CA TYR A 13 1.82 -11.11 -10.90
C TYR A 13 3.17 -10.78 -10.26
N GLY A 14 3.21 -10.82 -8.91
CA GLY A 14 4.40 -10.41 -8.14
C GLY A 14 5.54 -11.43 -8.10
N ALA A 15 5.27 -12.72 -8.44
CA ALA A 15 6.26 -13.81 -8.31
C ALA A 15 7.04 -14.09 -9.61
N LYS A 16 7.40 -13.05 -10.37
CA LYS A 16 8.03 -13.17 -11.71
C LYS A 16 9.35 -13.95 -11.73
N SER A 17 10.06 -14.02 -10.61
CA SER A 17 11.32 -14.78 -10.48
C SER A 17 11.10 -16.27 -10.15
N GLN A 18 9.86 -16.66 -9.82
CA GLN A 18 9.54 -18.04 -9.47
C GLN A 18 9.02 -18.81 -10.68
N THR A 19 9.43 -20.06 -10.81
CA THR A 19 8.84 -20.97 -11.80
C THR A 19 7.43 -21.34 -11.37
N ILE A 20 6.46 -21.21 -12.28
CA ILE A 20 5.12 -21.74 -12.07
C ILE A 20 5.17 -23.26 -12.25
N THR A 21 4.84 -23.99 -11.18
CA THR A 21 4.84 -25.46 -11.15
C THR A 21 3.43 -26.03 -11.12
N ASP A 22 2.46 -25.24 -10.66
CA ASP A 22 1.08 -25.67 -10.50
C ASP A 22 0.09 -24.53 -10.80
N VAL A 23 -1.05 -24.90 -11.41
CA VAL A 23 -2.18 -23.99 -11.67
C VAL A 23 -3.48 -24.77 -11.50
N ASP A 24 -4.22 -24.46 -10.44
CA ASP A 24 -5.52 -25.05 -10.12
C ASP A 24 -6.64 -24.02 -10.27
N ILE A 25 -7.73 -24.37 -10.96
CA ILE A 25 -8.94 -23.56 -11.00
C ILE A 25 -9.78 -23.88 -9.77
N VAL A 26 -9.90 -22.92 -8.86
CA VAL A 26 -10.62 -23.06 -7.58
C VAL A 26 -12.11 -22.77 -7.77
N LEU A 27 -12.43 -21.74 -8.57
CA LEU A 27 -13.79 -21.34 -8.88
C LEU A 27 -13.83 -20.75 -10.30
N GLU A 28 -14.90 -21.02 -11.06
CA GLU A 28 -15.06 -20.51 -12.42
C GLU A 28 -16.51 -20.21 -12.78
N LYS A 29 -16.68 -19.28 -13.73
CA LYS A 29 -17.98 -18.95 -14.33
C LYS A 29 -17.77 -18.56 -15.80
N GLU A 30 -18.50 -19.23 -16.68
CA GLU A 30 -18.46 -18.98 -18.12
C GLU A 30 -19.24 -17.72 -18.51
N TYR A 31 -18.67 -16.94 -19.42
CA TYR A 31 -19.24 -15.75 -20.05
C TYR A 31 -18.97 -15.80 -21.57
N GLY A 32 -19.82 -16.49 -22.31
CA GLY A 32 -19.65 -16.67 -23.76
C GLY A 32 -18.34 -17.39 -24.11
N GLU A 33 -17.40 -16.67 -24.74
CA GLU A 33 -16.08 -17.22 -25.13
C GLU A 33 -15.01 -17.02 -24.03
N HIS A 34 -15.34 -16.40 -22.92
CA HIS A 34 -14.43 -16.09 -21.82
C HIS A 34 -14.85 -16.84 -20.53
N THR A 35 -13.92 -16.99 -19.63
CA THR A 35 -14.19 -17.60 -18.32
C THR A 35 -13.59 -16.75 -17.22
N LEU A 36 -14.42 -16.33 -16.26
CA LEU A 36 -13.96 -15.72 -15.01
C LEU A 36 -13.49 -16.83 -14.07
N VAL A 37 -12.26 -16.75 -13.60
CA VAL A 37 -11.67 -17.80 -12.76
C VAL A 37 -11.00 -17.21 -11.53
N LEU A 38 -11.07 -17.94 -10.43
CA LEU A 38 -10.12 -17.86 -9.33
C LEU A 38 -9.14 -19.01 -9.51
N ALA A 39 -7.94 -18.67 -9.92
CA ALA A 39 -6.85 -19.63 -10.20
C ALA A 39 -5.78 -19.55 -9.13
N ARG A 40 -5.47 -20.69 -8.52
CA ARG A 40 -4.32 -20.83 -7.63
C ARG A 40 -3.09 -21.10 -8.49
N VAL A 41 -2.15 -20.15 -8.49
CA VAL A 41 -0.88 -20.27 -9.20
C VAL A 41 0.22 -20.43 -8.16
N ASN A 42 0.81 -21.62 -8.08
CA ASN A 42 1.59 -22.04 -6.93
C ASN A 42 0.76 -21.86 -5.63
N ASP A 43 1.25 -21.06 -4.69
CA ASP A 43 0.58 -20.83 -3.40
C ASP A 43 -0.34 -19.59 -3.38
N ALA A 44 -0.45 -18.83 -4.47
CA ALA A 44 -1.21 -17.59 -4.51
C ALA A 44 -2.47 -17.70 -5.38
N LEU A 45 -3.58 -17.15 -4.89
CA LEU A 45 -4.86 -17.11 -5.60
C LEU A 45 -4.98 -15.83 -6.40
N TYR A 46 -5.37 -15.96 -7.69
CA TYR A 46 -5.55 -14.83 -8.61
C TYR A 46 -6.94 -14.82 -9.22
N GLN A 47 -7.52 -13.62 -9.37
CA GLN A 47 -8.73 -13.39 -10.13
C GLN A 47 -8.38 -12.99 -11.57
N LEU A 48 -8.84 -13.78 -12.54
CA LEU A 48 -8.56 -13.61 -13.97
C LEU A 48 -9.85 -13.76 -14.78
N PHE A 49 -9.96 -13.02 -15.89
CA PHE A 49 -10.99 -13.23 -16.90
C PHE A 49 -10.33 -13.62 -18.21
N VAL A 50 -10.35 -14.89 -18.53
CA VAL A 50 -9.48 -15.47 -19.55
C VAL A 50 -10.23 -15.84 -20.82
N ASP A 51 -9.61 -15.57 -21.98
CA ASP A 51 -10.06 -16.05 -23.26
C ASP A 51 -9.64 -17.52 -23.52
N SER A 52 -9.97 -18.06 -24.69
CA SER A 52 -9.65 -19.45 -25.08
C SER A 52 -8.15 -19.75 -25.11
N GLU A 53 -7.31 -18.72 -25.23
CA GLU A 53 -5.84 -18.85 -25.22
C GLU A 53 -5.25 -18.74 -23.80
N GLY A 54 -6.04 -18.25 -22.83
CA GLY A 54 -5.64 -18.06 -21.43
C GLY A 54 -5.10 -16.67 -21.14
N CYS A 55 -5.28 -15.73 -22.08
CA CYS A 55 -4.95 -14.34 -21.86
C CYS A 55 -5.98 -13.65 -20.99
N ASP A 56 -5.54 -12.83 -20.04
CA ASP A 56 -6.44 -12.06 -19.20
C ASP A 56 -7.08 -10.89 -19.97
N ARG A 57 -8.39 -10.75 -19.83
CA ARG A 57 -9.24 -9.74 -20.49
C ARG A 57 -10.10 -8.96 -19.50
N LEU A 58 -9.85 -9.04 -18.21
CA LEU A 58 -10.74 -8.51 -17.18
C LEU A 58 -11.06 -7.02 -17.39
N ALA A 59 -10.05 -6.21 -17.70
CA ALA A 59 -10.22 -4.77 -17.87
C ALA A 59 -11.13 -4.38 -19.03
N ASP A 60 -11.25 -5.24 -20.06
CA ASP A 60 -12.01 -4.97 -21.28
C ASP A 60 -13.49 -5.42 -21.19
N HIS A 61 -13.85 -6.25 -20.19
CA HIS A 61 -15.13 -6.93 -20.10
C HIS A 61 -15.89 -6.70 -18.77
N VAL A 62 -15.65 -5.58 -18.10
CA VAL A 62 -16.26 -5.28 -16.80
C VAL A 62 -17.79 -5.19 -16.87
N ASP A 63 -18.34 -4.74 -17.99
CA ASP A 63 -19.80 -4.73 -18.23
C ASP A 63 -20.44 -6.13 -18.12
N GLU A 64 -19.69 -7.18 -18.46
CA GLU A 64 -20.16 -8.57 -18.41
C GLU A 64 -19.90 -9.19 -17.03
N ILE A 65 -18.77 -8.85 -16.40
CA ILE A 65 -18.31 -9.48 -15.16
C ILE A 65 -19.01 -8.90 -13.93
N ARG A 66 -19.04 -7.56 -13.78
CA ARG A 66 -19.62 -6.84 -12.64
C ARG A 66 -19.09 -7.34 -11.30
N GLU A 67 -19.97 -7.80 -10.37
CA GLU A 67 -19.60 -8.44 -9.12
C GLU A 67 -18.93 -9.83 -9.27
N GLY A 68 -18.99 -10.37 -10.48
CA GLY A 68 -18.27 -11.57 -10.91
C GLY A 68 -18.66 -12.85 -10.20
N LEU A 69 -17.72 -13.43 -9.46
CA LEU A 69 -17.88 -14.66 -8.66
C LEU A 69 -18.34 -14.37 -7.23
N GLY A 70 -18.54 -13.09 -6.88
CA GLY A 70 -18.86 -12.65 -5.53
C GLY A 70 -20.34 -12.39 -5.30
N VAL A 71 -20.66 -12.23 -4.01
CA VAL A 71 -21.93 -11.67 -3.53
C VAL A 71 -21.72 -10.19 -3.31
N TRP A 72 -22.59 -9.35 -3.86
CA TRP A 72 -22.53 -7.90 -3.76
C TRP A 72 -23.06 -7.39 -2.40
N HIS A 73 -22.26 -6.57 -1.73
CA HIS A 73 -22.56 -5.95 -0.44
C HIS A 73 -22.65 -4.44 -0.60
N SER A 74 -23.88 -3.93 -0.79
CA SER A 74 -24.18 -2.50 -0.87
C SER A 74 -25.69 -2.28 -0.84
N GLU A 75 -26.12 -1.07 -0.49
CA GLU A 75 -27.53 -0.64 -0.63
C GLU A 75 -27.90 -0.32 -2.09
N GLY A 76 -26.90 -0.01 -2.95
CA GLY A 76 -27.07 0.32 -4.35
C GLY A 76 -26.66 -0.80 -5.31
N PRO A 77 -27.05 -0.71 -6.60
CA PRO A 77 -26.59 -1.66 -7.62
C PRO A 77 -25.10 -1.46 -7.92
N PHE A 78 -24.48 -2.47 -8.52
CA PHE A 78 -23.16 -2.33 -9.12
C PHE A 78 -23.18 -1.20 -10.16
N PRO A 79 -22.15 -0.31 -10.23
CA PRO A 79 -22.14 0.82 -11.16
C PRO A 79 -22.25 0.36 -12.62
N GLU A 80 -22.95 1.15 -13.42
CA GLU A 80 -23.10 0.88 -14.87
C GLU A 80 -22.04 1.64 -15.67
N GLY A 81 -21.52 1.01 -16.74
CA GLY A 81 -20.53 1.60 -17.66
C GLY A 81 -21.03 2.86 -18.41
N PRO A 82 -20.21 3.48 -19.24
CA PRO A 82 -18.96 2.94 -19.76
C PRO A 82 -17.81 2.99 -18.76
N TYR A 83 -17.01 1.93 -18.71
CA TYR A 83 -15.83 1.84 -17.87
C TYR A 83 -14.58 2.32 -18.59
N LYS A 84 -13.76 3.13 -17.91
CA LYS A 84 -12.50 3.64 -18.43
C LYS A 84 -11.37 3.15 -17.53
N PRO A 85 -10.43 2.35 -18.06
CA PRO A 85 -9.28 1.90 -17.26
C PRO A 85 -8.45 3.08 -16.75
N LEU A 86 -8.12 3.06 -15.47
CA LEU A 86 -7.13 3.95 -14.89
C LEU A 86 -5.74 3.43 -15.28
N ARG A 87 -4.96 4.28 -15.94
CA ARG A 87 -3.61 3.95 -16.36
C ARG A 87 -2.65 4.26 -15.23
N GLY A 88 -1.91 3.27 -14.77
CA GLY A 88 -0.89 3.40 -13.72
C GLY A 88 -0.15 2.07 -13.51
N GLU A 89 0.85 2.08 -12.65
CA GLU A 89 1.43 0.85 -12.12
C GLU A 89 0.51 0.37 -11.00
N GLN A 90 -0.17 -0.74 -11.22
CA GLN A 90 -1.16 -1.23 -10.26
C GLN A 90 -1.04 -2.75 -10.10
N SER A 91 -1.06 -3.18 -8.85
CA SER A 91 -1.23 -4.59 -8.46
C SER A 91 -2.66 -5.08 -8.71
N ASN A 92 -3.61 -4.15 -8.91
CA ASN A 92 -5.03 -4.39 -9.12
C ASN A 92 -5.48 -3.83 -10.48
N THR A 93 -6.71 -4.11 -10.89
CA THR A 93 -7.33 -3.50 -12.07
C THR A 93 -8.37 -2.48 -11.63
N SER A 94 -8.09 -1.20 -11.89
CA SER A 94 -8.97 -0.09 -11.53
C SER A 94 -9.57 0.59 -12.76
N LEU A 95 -10.87 0.87 -12.70
CA LEU A 95 -11.64 1.51 -13.76
C LEU A 95 -12.52 2.61 -13.18
N VAL A 96 -12.95 3.55 -14.01
CA VAL A 96 -13.89 4.62 -13.64
C VAL A 96 -15.14 4.51 -14.47
N ALA A 97 -16.29 4.55 -13.79
CA ALA A 97 -17.63 4.63 -14.37
C ALA A 97 -18.36 5.84 -13.77
N GLY A 98 -18.44 6.94 -14.53
CA GLY A 98 -18.98 8.20 -14.01
C GLY A 98 -18.14 8.77 -12.88
N ASP A 99 -18.73 8.84 -11.69
CA ASP A 99 -18.12 9.29 -10.43
C ASP A 99 -17.74 8.13 -9.47
N VAL A 100 -17.72 6.90 -9.99
CA VAL A 100 -17.39 5.70 -9.23
C VAL A 100 -16.09 5.09 -9.76
N MET A 101 -15.17 4.75 -8.87
CA MET A 101 -14.03 3.88 -9.16
C MET A 101 -14.38 2.44 -8.79
N VAL A 102 -14.06 1.53 -9.70
CA VAL A 102 -14.20 0.07 -9.52
C VAL A 102 -12.80 -0.52 -9.47
N LYS A 103 -12.45 -1.19 -8.37
CA LYS A 103 -11.13 -1.82 -8.15
C LYS A 103 -11.32 -3.33 -8.02
N TYR A 104 -10.85 -4.08 -9.01
CA TYR A 104 -10.76 -5.54 -8.94
C TYR A 104 -9.43 -5.94 -8.32
N PHE A 105 -9.52 -6.65 -7.21
CA PHE A 105 -8.34 -7.25 -6.59
C PHE A 105 -7.87 -8.41 -7.45
N ARG A 106 -6.58 -8.39 -7.79
CA ARG A 106 -6.02 -9.40 -8.71
C ARG A 106 -5.42 -10.57 -7.96
N LYS A 107 -4.67 -10.30 -6.88
CA LYS A 107 -4.24 -11.30 -5.91
C LYS A 107 -5.28 -11.36 -4.79
N ILE A 108 -5.88 -12.51 -4.61
CA ILE A 108 -6.96 -12.72 -3.64
C ILE A 108 -6.37 -13.40 -2.41
N GLU A 109 -6.64 -12.84 -1.24
CA GLU A 109 -6.16 -13.33 0.05
C GLU A 109 -7.35 -13.58 1.00
N PRO A 110 -7.22 -14.51 1.98
CA PRO A 110 -8.29 -14.80 2.93
C PRO A 110 -8.63 -13.61 3.81
N GLY A 111 -9.90 -13.29 3.95
CA GLY A 111 -10.44 -12.21 4.76
C GLY A 111 -10.86 -10.98 3.95
N LEU A 112 -11.55 -10.05 4.63
CA LEU A 112 -11.92 -8.77 4.05
C LEU A 112 -10.66 -7.96 3.72
N ASN A 113 -10.56 -7.45 2.49
CA ASN A 113 -9.41 -6.63 2.07
C ASN A 113 -9.32 -5.36 2.95
N PRO A 114 -8.12 -4.95 3.42
CA PRO A 114 -7.97 -3.77 4.27
C PRO A 114 -8.49 -2.48 3.67
N ASP A 115 -8.43 -2.28 2.35
CA ASP A 115 -9.05 -1.15 1.67
C ASP A 115 -10.56 -1.07 1.98
N VAL A 116 -11.25 -2.20 1.86
CA VAL A 116 -12.68 -2.28 2.19
C VAL A 116 -12.90 -2.14 3.70
N GLU A 117 -12.13 -2.89 4.51
CA GLU A 117 -12.28 -2.92 5.97
C GLU A 117 -12.10 -1.53 6.60
N LEU A 118 -11.02 -0.83 6.24
CA LEU A 118 -10.69 0.46 6.85
C LEU A 118 -11.57 1.59 6.33
N LEU A 119 -11.69 1.71 5.00
CA LEU A 119 -12.38 2.83 4.38
C LEU A 119 -13.90 2.79 4.60
N SER A 120 -14.52 1.61 4.70
CA SER A 120 -15.95 1.49 5.01
C SER A 120 -16.29 1.95 6.44
N ARG A 121 -15.30 2.01 7.34
CA ARG A 121 -15.48 2.41 8.75
C ARG A 121 -15.22 3.90 9.00
N ILE A 122 -14.59 4.59 8.06
CA ILE A 122 -14.26 6.02 8.16
C ILE A 122 -14.84 6.85 7.00
N PRO A 123 -16.10 6.63 6.55
CA PRO A 123 -16.65 7.28 5.36
C PRO A 123 -16.74 8.79 5.48
N ASP A 124 -16.82 9.32 6.72
CA ASP A 124 -16.90 10.74 7.02
C ASP A 124 -15.53 11.43 7.09
N CYS A 125 -14.43 10.70 6.96
CA CYS A 125 -13.10 11.30 6.92
C CYS A 125 -12.89 12.04 5.58
N PRO A 126 -12.62 13.36 5.59
CA PRO A 126 -12.54 14.14 4.36
C PRO A 126 -11.32 13.81 3.50
N HIS A 127 -10.40 13.01 4.00
CA HIS A 127 -9.13 12.67 3.39
C HIS A 127 -9.05 11.24 2.84
N VAL A 128 -10.21 10.58 2.68
CA VAL A 128 -10.34 9.28 2.01
C VAL A 128 -11.49 9.31 1.01
N ALA A 129 -11.50 8.35 0.09
CA ALA A 129 -12.63 8.13 -0.80
C ALA A 129 -13.59 7.11 -0.14
N PRO A 130 -14.89 7.46 0.10
CA PRO A 130 -15.84 6.54 0.69
C PRO A 130 -16.03 5.28 -0.15
N VAL A 131 -16.08 4.11 0.48
CA VAL A 131 -16.49 2.84 -0.13
C VAL A 131 -17.99 2.89 -0.38
N LEU A 132 -18.40 2.52 -1.59
CA LEU A 132 -19.82 2.48 -2.02
C LEU A 132 -20.36 1.04 -2.00
N GLY A 133 -19.48 0.04 -2.11
CA GLY A 133 -19.82 -1.37 -2.04
C GLY A 133 -18.63 -2.25 -2.37
N TYR A 134 -18.78 -3.54 -2.13
CA TYR A 134 -17.78 -4.53 -2.49
C TYR A 134 -18.45 -5.89 -2.79
N ALA A 135 -17.73 -6.79 -3.47
CA ALA A 135 -18.16 -8.17 -3.60
C ALA A 135 -17.12 -9.10 -3.01
N SER A 136 -17.60 -10.12 -2.33
CA SER A 136 -16.78 -11.18 -1.74
C SER A 136 -17.35 -12.57 -2.06
N THR A 137 -16.50 -13.58 -1.96
CA THR A 137 -16.87 -14.98 -2.07
C THR A 137 -16.34 -15.76 -0.88
N GLU A 138 -16.99 -16.86 -0.54
CA GLU A 138 -16.54 -17.76 0.50
C GLU A 138 -15.76 -18.93 -0.13
N LEU A 139 -14.53 -19.15 0.32
CA LEU A 139 -13.69 -20.27 -0.07
C LEU A 139 -13.12 -20.90 1.21
N ASP A 140 -13.27 -22.20 1.34
CA ASP A 140 -12.76 -22.97 2.49
C ASP A 140 -13.24 -22.44 3.86
N GLY A 141 -14.42 -21.80 3.91
CA GLY A 141 -15.02 -21.20 5.11
C GLY A 141 -14.46 -19.82 5.48
N GLU A 142 -13.70 -19.19 4.61
CA GLU A 142 -13.19 -17.84 4.77
C GLU A 142 -13.69 -16.90 3.66
N GLU A 143 -14.01 -15.67 4.04
CA GLU A 143 -14.41 -14.62 3.09
C GLU A 143 -13.19 -14.14 2.28
N HIS A 144 -13.39 -13.87 0.98
CA HIS A 144 -12.36 -13.34 0.08
C HIS A 144 -12.94 -12.18 -0.72
N THR A 145 -12.33 -11.02 -0.62
CA THR A 145 -12.76 -9.82 -1.35
C THR A 145 -12.30 -9.88 -2.82
N LEU A 146 -13.22 -9.65 -3.76
CA LEU A 146 -12.96 -9.75 -5.19
C LEU A 146 -12.92 -8.37 -5.88
N VAL A 147 -13.84 -7.49 -5.53
CA VAL A 147 -13.99 -6.16 -6.12
C VAL A 147 -14.51 -5.18 -5.09
N MET A 148 -14.07 -3.93 -5.19
CA MET A 148 -14.56 -2.80 -4.40
C MET A 148 -14.99 -1.68 -5.33
N THR A 149 -16.00 -0.92 -4.92
CA THR A 149 -16.35 0.35 -5.52
C THR A 149 -16.23 1.47 -4.50
N GLN A 150 -15.74 2.59 -4.94
CA GLN A 150 -15.61 3.78 -4.10
C GLN A 150 -15.87 5.04 -4.91
N GLN A 151 -16.11 6.16 -4.25
CA GLN A 151 -16.23 7.45 -4.92
C GLN A 151 -14.95 7.73 -5.72
N PHE A 152 -15.10 8.06 -7.01
CA PHE A 152 -13.96 8.53 -7.80
C PHE A 152 -13.64 9.98 -7.45
N ILE A 153 -12.43 10.23 -6.99
CA ILE A 153 -11.94 11.57 -6.67
C ILE A 153 -10.89 11.96 -7.71
N PRO A 154 -11.18 12.95 -8.55
CA PRO A 154 -10.20 13.43 -9.50
C PRO A 154 -9.08 14.18 -8.76
N GLY A 155 -7.83 13.83 -9.06
CA GLY A 155 -6.65 14.41 -8.44
C GLY A 155 -5.39 14.11 -9.22
N THR A 156 -4.31 14.77 -8.87
CA THR A 156 -2.96 14.48 -9.35
C THR A 156 -2.29 13.54 -8.36
N ASP A 157 -1.67 12.49 -8.87
CA ASP A 157 -0.82 11.61 -8.09
C ASP A 157 0.20 12.42 -7.28
N GLY A 158 0.27 12.17 -5.96
CA GLY A 158 1.05 13.00 -5.03
C GLY A 158 2.56 12.95 -5.31
N TRP A 159 3.07 11.79 -5.74
CA TRP A 159 4.47 11.66 -6.16
C TRP A 159 4.77 12.53 -7.39
N LYS A 160 3.93 12.44 -8.43
CA LYS A 160 4.09 13.26 -9.63
C LYS A 160 3.98 14.75 -9.31
N HIS A 161 3.02 15.12 -8.44
CA HIS A 161 2.88 16.51 -8.01
C HIS A 161 4.13 17.00 -7.29
N ALA A 162 4.64 16.24 -6.31
CA ALA A 162 5.85 16.60 -5.58
C ALA A 162 7.05 16.84 -6.52
N LEU A 163 7.27 15.95 -7.50
CA LEU A 163 8.35 16.10 -8.48
C LEU A 163 8.25 17.40 -9.32
N THR A 164 7.05 17.94 -9.55
CA THR A 164 6.89 19.22 -10.26
C THR A 164 7.33 20.43 -9.42
N THR A 165 7.52 20.27 -8.12
CA THR A 165 7.81 21.36 -7.18
C THR A 165 9.26 21.40 -6.68
N VAL A 166 10.11 20.41 -7.07
CA VAL A 166 11.49 20.29 -6.57
C VAL A 166 12.39 21.49 -6.85
N THR A 167 12.04 22.30 -7.86
CA THR A 167 12.71 23.57 -8.18
C THR A 167 12.01 24.80 -7.57
N GLY A 168 10.95 24.59 -6.78
CA GLY A 168 10.16 25.62 -6.13
C GLY A 168 9.97 25.32 -4.64
N SER A 169 8.73 25.25 -4.17
CA SER A 169 8.39 24.90 -2.79
C SER A 169 7.26 23.88 -2.74
N PHE A 170 7.35 22.94 -1.83
CA PHE A 170 6.33 21.96 -1.49
C PHE A 170 5.79 22.14 -0.06
N ALA A 171 6.24 23.17 0.64
CA ALA A 171 5.96 23.32 2.08
C ALA A 171 4.45 23.40 2.41
N GLU A 172 3.65 24.11 1.61
CA GLU A 172 2.21 24.20 1.82
C GLU A 172 1.53 22.84 1.56
N ASP A 173 1.86 22.19 0.46
CA ASP A 173 1.37 20.85 0.12
C ASP A 173 1.79 19.81 1.17
N ALA A 174 3.02 19.86 1.64
CA ALA A 174 3.52 18.96 2.68
C ALA A 174 2.77 19.16 4.01
N ARG A 175 2.46 20.40 4.41
CA ARG A 175 1.64 20.68 5.60
C ARG A 175 0.24 20.08 5.45
N MET A 176 -0.43 20.33 4.31
CA MET A 176 -1.75 19.76 4.02
C MET A 176 -1.74 18.23 4.03
N LEU A 177 -0.66 17.63 3.57
CA LEU A 177 -0.46 16.18 3.57
C LEU A 177 -0.29 15.63 4.99
N GLY A 178 0.44 16.36 5.85
CA GLY A 178 0.55 16.07 7.28
C GLY A 178 -0.81 16.13 7.98
N GLU A 179 -1.59 17.19 7.75
CA GLU A 179 -2.96 17.34 8.28
C GLU A 179 -3.88 16.20 7.82
N ALA A 180 -3.80 15.82 6.53
CA ALA A 180 -4.56 14.70 5.98
C ALA A 180 -4.20 13.37 6.66
N THR A 181 -2.90 13.11 6.85
CA THR A 181 -2.40 11.91 7.52
C THR A 181 -2.88 11.84 8.97
N ALA A 182 -2.76 12.93 9.71
CA ALA A 182 -3.24 13.02 11.10
C ALA A 182 -4.76 12.79 11.20
N SER A 183 -5.54 13.39 10.29
CA SER A 183 -6.99 13.23 10.23
C SER A 183 -7.40 11.76 10.00
N VAL A 184 -6.72 11.06 9.10
CA VAL A 184 -6.96 9.63 8.83
C VAL A 184 -6.58 8.79 10.05
N HIS A 185 -5.42 9.02 10.67
CA HIS A 185 -5.00 8.30 11.88
C HIS A 185 -5.99 8.49 13.03
N MET A 186 -6.48 9.72 13.25
CA MET A 186 -7.52 9.99 14.26
C MET A 186 -8.84 9.28 13.95
N ALA A 187 -9.25 9.24 12.69
CA ALA A 187 -10.46 8.53 12.28
C ALA A 187 -10.33 7.03 12.52
N LEU A 188 -9.20 6.42 12.13
CA LEU A 188 -8.91 5.01 12.35
C LEU A 188 -8.84 4.67 13.85
N ALA A 189 -8.17 5.48 14.67
CA ALA A 189 -8.10 5.29 16.12
C ALA A 189 -9.48 5.32 16.77
N ARG A 190 -10.34 6.24 16.33
CA ARG A 190 -11.72 6.35 16.84
C ARG A 190 -12.56 5.12 16.52
N GLU A 191 -12.43 4.57 15.30
CA GLU A 191 -13.26 3.45 14.84
C GLU A 191 -12.74 2.08 15.29
N PHE A 192 -11.44 1.88 15.32
CA PHE A 192 -10.82 0.58 15.62
C PHE A 192 -10.24 0.53 17.04
N GLY A 193 -10.17 1.67 17.73
CA GLY A 193 -9.53 1.79 19.04
C GLY A 193 -8.01 1.83 18.95
N THR A 194 -7.41 1.97 20.12
CA THR A 194 -5.96 1.97 20.34
C THR A 194 -5.59 0.90 21.37
N SER A 195 -4.37 0.45 21.34
CA SER A 195 -3.78 -0.43 22.35
C SER A 195 -2.34 0.02 22.61
N SER A 196 -1.77 -0.41 23.73
CA SER A 196 -0.36 -0.15 24.02
C SER A 196 0.38 -1.45 24.25
N VAL A 197 1.64 -1.49 23.84
CA VAL A 197 2.53 -2.63 24.06
C VAL A 197 3.87 -2.16 24.62
N PRO A 198 4.58 -3.00 25.39
CA PRO A 198 5.95 -2.69 25.80
C PRO A 198 6.84 -2.41 24.59
N ALA A 199 7.67 -1.37 24.67
CA ALA A 199 8.62 -1.00 23.62
C ALA A 199 9.54 -2.16 23.20
N GLU A 200 9.85 -3.08 24.10
CA GLU A 200 10.61 -4.30 23.81
C GLU A 200 9.89 -5.18 22.77
N THR A 201 8.57 -5.25 22.82
CA THR A 201 7.76 -6.03 21.84
C THR A 201 7.92 -5.46 20.43
N VAL A 202 7.89 -4.12 20.29
CA VAL A 202 8.12 -3.45 19.01
C VAL A 202 9.54 -3.69 18.53
N ALA A 203 10.54 -3.52 19.42
CA ALA A 203 11.94 -3.77 19.09
C ALA A 203 12.18 -5.21 18.62
N ASP A 204 11.59 -6.20 19.28
CA ASP A 204 11.70 -7.62 18.89
C ASP A 204 11.10 -7.86 17.50
N GLY A 205 9.96 -7.25 17.19
CA GLY A 205 9.34 -7.32 15.86
C GLY A 205 10.23 -6.72 14.75
N LEU A 206 10.83 -5.56 15.01
CA LEU A 206 11.75 -4.89 14.09
C LEU A 206 13.04 -5.70 13.87
N ILE A 207 13.59 -6.32 14.92
CA ILE A 207 14.76 -7.19 14.82
C ILE A 207 14.44 -8.44 13.98
N ALA A 208 13.29 -9.07 14.20
CA ALA A 208 12.86 -10.23 13.42
C ALA A 208 12.67 -9.87 11.93
N ARG A 209 12.11 -8.66 11.66
CA ARG A 209 11.97 -8.13 10.30
C ARG A 209 13.35 -7.90 9.65
N LEU A 210 14.28 -7.25 10.33
CA LEU A 210 15.65 -7.03 9.86
C LEU A 210 16.35 -8.36 9.53
N ASP A 211 16.22 -9.36 10.41
CA ASP A 211 16.78 -10.70 10.18
C ASP A 211 16.15 -11.38 8.93
N GLY A 212 14.89 -11.09 8.63
CA GLY A 212 14.22 -11.48 7.39
C GLY A 212 14.79 -10.76 6.16
N LEU A 213 15.03 -9.46 6.25
CA LEU A 213 15.61 -8.65 5.17
C LEU A 213 17.05 -9.07 4.85
N ILE A 214 17.86 -9.38 5.86
CA ILE A 214 19.25 -9.86 5.68
C ILE A 214 19.28 -11.18 4.87
N LYS A 215 18.27 -12.04 4.97
CA LYS A 215 18.20 -13.25 4.15
C LYS A 215 17.96 -12.93 2.67
N GLN A 216 17.31 -11.82 2.36
CA GLN A 216 17.00 -11.36 1.01
C GLN A 216 18.12 -10.48 0.42
N ALA A 217 18.79 -9.71 1.27
CA ALA A 217 19.90 -8.80 0.96
C ALA A 217 21.01 -8.94 2.04
N PRO A 218 21.94 -9.89 1.85
CA PRO A 218 23.00 -10.17 2.84
C PRO A 218 23.91 -8.98 3.16
N GLU A 219 23.97 -7.98 2.28
CA GLU A 219 24.69 -6.73 2.47
C GLU A 219 24.22 -5.95 3.72
N LEU A 220 22.97 -6.12 4.12
CA LEU A 220 22.40 -5.50 5.32
C LEU A 220 23.02 -6.03 6.63
N ALA A 221 23.74 -7.17 6.59
CA ALA A 221 24.33 -7.76 7.79
C ALA A 221 25.34 -6.82 8.48
N GLU A 222 26.00 -5.94 7.73
CA GLU A 222 26.94 -4.95 8.29
C GLU A 222 26.27 -3.91 9.20
N TYR A 223 24.97 -3.62 8.99
CA TYR A 223 24.21 -2.64 9.77
C TYR A 223 23.48 -3.26 10.96
N ARG A 224 23.40 -4.61 11.03
CA ARG A 224 22.56 -5.33 11.99
C ARG A 224 22.84 -4.96 13.44
N GLU A 225 24.10 -4.98 13.86
CA GLU A 225 24.47 -4.72 15.25
C GLU A 225 24.08 -3.30 15.68
N ALA A 226 24.36 -2.30 14.85
CA ALA A 226 24.02 -0.91 15.12
C ALA A 226 22.51 -0.70 15.12
N ALA A 227 21.76 -1.26 14.15
CA ALA A 227 20.32 -1.15 14.11
C ALA A 227 19.64 -1.81 15.33
N VAL A 228 20.10 -2.99 15.74
CA VAL A 228 19.61 -3.65 16.96
C VAL A 228 19.88 -2.80 18.20
N ALA A 229 21.03 -2.14 18.29
CA ALA A 229 21.31 -1.23 19.39
C ALA A 229 20.30 -0.08 19.45
N VAL A 230 20.02 0.57 18.32
CA VAL A 230 19.00 1.64 18.20
C VAL A 230 17.60 1.13 18.58
N TYR A 231 17.17 -0.02 18.06
CA TYR A 231 15.86 -0.60 18.41
C TYR A 231 15.73 -0.92 19.91
N ARG A 232 16.81 -1.40 20.53
CA ARG A 232 16.86 -1.71 21.96
C ARG A 232 16.94 -0.46 22.87
N GLU A 233 17.07 0.73 22.32
CA GLU A 233 16.98 1.98 23.07
C GLU A 233 15.54 2.41 23.35
N LEU A 234 14.54 1.89 22.62
CA LEU A 234 13.11 2.17 22.88
C LEU A 234 12.74 1.82 24.33
N ARG A 235 11.90 2.64 24.96
CA ARG A 235 11.48 2.48 26.36
C ARG A 235 9.97 2.77 26.52
N GLY A 236 9.41 2.26 27.59
CA GLY A 236 8.02 2.51 27.99
C GLY A 236 7.00 1.71 27.20
N GLU A 237 5.84 2.28 27.02
CA GLU A 237 4.73 1.72 26.25
C GLU A 237 4.63 2.46 24.91
N ILE A 238 4.34 1.74 23.85
CA ILE A 238 4.14 2.29 22.50
C ILE A 238 2.68 2.08 22.13
N ASP A 239 2.01 3.16 21.75
CA ASP A 239 0.63 3.13 21.31
C ASP A 239 0.52 2.63 19.87
N LEU A 240 -0.39 1.69 19.67
CA LEU A 240 -0.69 1.04 18.41
C LEU A 240 -2.15 1.27 18.02
N GLN A 241 -2.40 1.38 16.73
CA GLN A 241 -3.72 1.48 16.12
C GLN A 241 -3.73 0.87 14.74
N ARG A 242 -4.89 0.83 14.08
CA ARG A 242 -4.93 0.55 12.65
C ARG A 242 -4.33 1.74 11.89
N ILE A 243 -3.51 1.46 10.91
CA ILE A 243 -2.78 2.44 10.11
C ILE A 243 -2.95 2.13 8.62
N HIS A 244 -2.46 3.00 7.74
CA HIS A 244 -2.39 2.75 6.29
C HIS A 244 -1.45 1.58 5.97
N GLY A 245 -0.28 1.55 6.62
CA GLY A 245 0.68 0.45 6.57
C GLY A 245 1.66 0.47 5.40
N ASP A 246 1.43 1.30 4.37
CA ASP A 246 2.38 1.54 3.27
C ASP A 246 2.23 2.97 2.72
N LEU A 247 2.13 3.96 3.62
CA LEU A 247 1.92 5.35 3.23
C LEU A 247 3.18 5.96 2.62
N HIS A 248 3.01 6.53 1.43
CA HIS A 248 4.03 7.29 0.71
C HIS A 248 3.37 8.25 -0.29
N LEU A 249 4.11 9.16 -0.92
CA LEU A 249 3.56 10.16 -1.85
C LEU A 249 2.72 9.54 -2.98
N GLY A 250 3.11 8.38 -3.50
CA GLY A 250 2.38 7.65 -4.54
C GLY A 250 1.03 7.06 -4.07
N GLN A 251 0.79 6.99 -2.76
CA GLN A 251 -0.50 6.59 -2.18
C GLN A 251 -1.35 7.78 -1.78
N THR A 252 -1.16 8.90 -2.46
CA THR A 252 -1.93 10.12 -2.22
C THR A 252 -2.37 10.79 -3.52
N LEU A 253 -3.51 11.49 -3.48
CA LEU A 253 -4.01 12.32 -4.57
C LEU A 253 -4.08 13.77 -4.10
N ARG A 254 -3.44 14.68 -4.85
CA ARG A 254 -3.58 16.12 -4.67
C ARG A 254 -4.80 16.62 -5.44
N THR A 255 -5.83 17.04 -4.74
CA THR A 255 -7.02 17.69 -5.31
C THR A 255 -6.83 19.23 -5.34
N ALA A 256 -7.87 19.98 -5.69
CA ALA A 256 -7.80 21.43 -5.71
C ALA A 256 -7.54 22.05 -4.31
N ASP A 257 -8.03 21.41 -3.25
CA ASP A 257 -8.12 21.97 -1.90
C ASP A 257 -7.54 21.08 -0.79
N ARG A 258 -7.24 19.80 -1.05
CA ARG A 258 -6.77 18.84 -0.04
C ARG A 258 -6.02 17.66 -0.63
N TYR A 259 -5.46 16.83 0.25
CA TYR A 259 -4.93 15.51 -0.07
C TYR A 259 -5.94 14.41 0.30
N ILE A 260 -5.97 13.37 -0.53
CA ILE A 260 -6.72 12.12 -0.29
C ILE A 260 -5.69 10.99 -0.21
N LEU A 261 -5.77 10.19 0.86
CA LEU A 261 -4.99 8.96 1.00
C LEU A 261 -5.77 7.83 0.32
N ILE A 262 -5.06 7.00 -0.43
CA ILE A 262 -5.62 5.90 -1.24
C ILE A 262 -4.81 4.62 -1.00
N ASP A 263 -5.39 3.46 -1.34
CA ASP A 263 -4.70 2.16 -1.35
C ASP A 263 -4.26 1.68 0.03
N PHE A 264 -5.24 1.45 0.91
CA PHE A 264 -5.04 1.01 2.30
C PHE A 264 -4.74 -0.50 2.44
N GLU A 265 -4.24 -1.14 1.40
CA GLU A 265 -3.93 -2.58 1.42
C GLU A 265 -2.73 -2.92 2.32
N GLY A 266 -1.93 -1.92 2.71
CA GLY A 266 -0.68 -2.10 3.44
C GLY A 266 0.45 -2.66 2.57
N GLU A 267 1.60 -2.95 3.16
CA GLU A 267 2.82 -3.37 2.44
C GLU A 267 2.63 -4.73 1.77
N PRO A 268 2.70 -4.83 0.41
CA PRO A 268 2.38 -6.06 -0.33
C PRO A 268 3.28 -7.26 -0.01
N ALA A 269 4.48 -7.01 0.49
CA ALA A 269 5.44 -8.05 0.87
C ALA A 269 5.05 -8.79 2.18
N ARG A 270 4.12 -8.21 2.98
CA ARG A 270 3.63 -8.81 4.22
C ARG A 270 2.36 -9.62 3.96
N PRO A 271 2.18 -10.77 4.63
CA PRO A 271 0.91 -11.51 4.59
C PRO A 271 -0.26 -10.64 5.05
N LEU A 272 -1.46 -10.87 4.49
CA LEU A 272 -2.66 -10.09 4.85
C LEU A 272 -2.94 -10.09 6.36
N ALA A 273 -2.78 -11.24 7.02
CA ALA A 273 -2.98 -11.37 8.46
C ALA A 273 -2.08 -10.40 9.27
N GLU A 274 -0.86 -10.15 8.81
CA GLU A 274 0.07 -9.22 9.45
C GLU A 274 -0.27 -7.76 9.12
N ARG A 275 -0.74 -7.48 7.89
CA ARG A 275 -1.16 -6.13 7.47
C ARG A 275 -2.39 -5.61 8.23
N LYS A 276 -3.17 -6.53 8.81
CA LYS A 276 -4.34 -6.21 9.65
C LYS A 276 -4.02 -5.95 11.12
N LEU A 277 -2.81 -6.23 11.56
CA LEU A 277 -2.40 -5.96 12.93
C LEU A 277 -2.23 -4.45 13.18
N PRO A 278 -2.58 -3.97 14.39
CA PRO A 278 -2.25 -2.61 14.80
C PRO A 278 -0.72 -2.37 14.78
N ASP A 279 -0.32 -1.16 14.40
CA ASP A 279 1.07 -0.70 14.46
C ASP A 279 1.09 0.78 14.91
N SER A 280 2.27 1.33 15.17
CA SER A 280 2.36 2.75 15.50
C SER A 280 2.06 3.62 14.27
N PRO A 281 1.27 4.70 14.41
CA PRO A 281 1.05 5.66 13.34
C PRO A 281 2.34 6.31 12.83
N LEU A 282 3.42 6.29 13.63
CA LEU A 282 4.74 6.78 13.22
C LEU A 282 5.39 5.94 12.11
N ARG A 283 4.93 4.70 11.88
CA ARG A 283 5.32 3.91 10.70
C ARG A 283 4.89 4.59 9.40
N ASP A 284 3.66 5.09 9.33
CA ASP A 284 3.16 5.81 8.15
C ASP A 284 3.85 7.17 8.00
N VAL A 285 4.08 7.88 9.11
CA VAL A 285 4.86 9.13 9.13
C VAL A 285 6.27 8.87 8.56
N ALA A 286 6.97 7.86 9.05
CA ALA A 286 8.29 7.48 8.54
C ALA A 286 8.27 7.15 7.04
N GLY A 287 7.26 6.40 6.58
CA GLY A 287 7.08 6.08 5.16
C GLY A 287 6.93 7.34 4.30
N MET A 288 6.16 8.31 4.76
CA MET A 288 6.00 9.59 4.06
C MET A 288 7.30 10.41 4.04
N LEU A 289 8.01 10.51 5.17
CA LEU A 289 9.30 11.22 5.21
C LEU A 289 10.33 10.57 4.29
N ARG A 290 10.38 9.25 4.24
CA ARG A 290 11.23 8.53 3.29
C ARG A 290 10.85 8.81 1.85
N SER A 291 9.56 8.88 1.54
CA SER A 291 9.09 9.20 0.19
C SER A 291 9.42 10.63 -0.23
N ILE A 292 9.37 11.60 0.70
CA ILE A 292 9.82 12.99 0.45
C ILE A 292 11.33 13.01 0.16
N ASP A 293 12.13 12.27 0.94
CA ASP A 293 13.56 12.15 0.72
C ASP A 293 13.90 11.54 -0.67
N TYR A 294 13.16 10.50 -1.08
CA TYR A 294 13.29 9.96 -2.44
C TYR A 294 12.97 11.01 -3.51
N ALA A 295 11.91 11.78 -3.35
CA ALA A 295 11.56 12.84 -4.29
C ALA A 295 12.64 13.90 -4.40
N ALA A 296 13.29 14.25 -3.27
CA ALA A 296 14.41 15.18 -3.23
C ALA A 296 15.67 14.69 -3.98
N HIS A 297 15.78 13.36 -4.21
CA HIS A 297 16.94 12.75 -4.84
C HIS A 297 16.63 12.10 -6.21
N PHE A 298 15.38 12.18 -6.68
CA PHE A 298 14.94 11.51 -7.90
C PHE A 298 15.60 12.04 -9.17
N ASP A 299 15.70 13.36 -9.30
CA ASP A 299 16.27 14.06 -10.47
C ASP A 299 17.27 15.13 -10.02
N GLY A 300 18.30 14.69 -9.32
CA GLY A 300 19.33 15.55 -8.73
C GLY A 300 19.29 15.53 -7.21
N THR A 301 19.89 16.54 -6.58
CA THR A 301 19.93 16.67 -5.12
C THR A 301 19.27 17.97 -4.71
N HIS A 302 18.10 17.89 -4.08
CA HIS A 302 17.27 19.00 -3.64
C HIS A 302 17.13 19.02 -2.10
N GLU A 303 18.24 18.96 -1.36
CA GLU A 303 18.28 18.82 0.10
C GLU A 303 17.44 19.87 0.83
N GLN A 304 17.52 21.15 0.41
CA GLN A 304 16.75 22.22 1.04
C GLN A 304 15.24 22.00 0.86
N TRP A 305 14.81 21.62 -0.34
CA TRP A 305 13.40 21.30 -0.62
C TRP A 305 12.92 20.13 0.25
N GLY A 306 13.72 19.06 0.36
CA GLY A 306 13.41 17.91 1.18
C GLY A 306 13.28 18.27 2.67
N ALA A 307 14.21 19.07 3.20
CA ALA A 307 14.20 19.53 4.59
C ALA A 307 12.98 20.42 4.90
N GLU A 308 12.67 21.38 4.01
CA GLU A 308 11.49 22.25 4.15
C GLU A 308 10.19 21.45 4.09
N ALA A 309 10.07 20.50 3.15
CA ALA A 309 8.92 19.62 3.01
C ALA A 309 8.73 18.72 4.24
N THR A 310 9.80 18.08 4.74
CA THR A 310 9.79 17.28 5.96
C THR A 310 9.31 18.09 7.17
N THR A 311 9.87 19.28 7.37
CA THR A 311 9.47 20.16 8.47
C THR A 311 7.99 20.52 8.38
N ALA A 312 7.53 20.96 7.20
CA ALA A 312 6.15 21.35 6.99
C ALA A 312 5.16 20.18 7.15
N PHE A 313 5.52 18.98 6.68
CA PHE A 313 4.71 17.77 6.87
C PHE A 313 4.54 17.46 8.37
N LEU A 314 5.63 17.47 9.13
CA LEU A 314 5.60 17.22 10.57
C LEU A 314 4.78 18.30 11.31
N GLU A 315 4.91 19.57 10.94
CA GLU A 315 4.07 20.66 11.48
C GLU A 315 2.58 20.40 11.21
N GLY A 316 2.21 19.99 9.99
CA GLY A 316 0.83 19.66 9.64
C GLY A 316 0.32 18.41 10.35
N TYR A 317 1.15 17.42 10.54
CA TYR A 317 0.81 16.21 11.30
C TYR A 317 0.62 16.50 12.80
N GLY A 318 1.29 17.49 13.37
CA GLY A 318 1.20 17.89 14.77
C GLY A 318 2.39 17.42 15.60
N THR A 319 3.46 18.21 15.58
CA THR A 319 4.77 17.87 16.20
C THR A 319 4.80 17.95 17.72
N MET A 320 3.78 18.48 18.38
CA MET A 320 3.84 18.82 19.81
C MET A 320 4.06 17.63 20.76
N GLU A 321 3.85 16.38 20.28
CA GLU A 321 3.95 15.16 21.10
C GLU A 321 4.58 13.97 20.36
N LEU A 322 5.31 14.21 19.22
CA LEU A 322 5.94 13.10 18.51
C LEU A 322 7.11 12.52 19.30
N ASP A 323 7.09 11.21 19.52
CA ASP A 323 8.23 10.47 20.00
C ASP A 323 9.30 10.41 18.89
N GLN A 324 10.28 11.32 18.96
CA GLN A 324 11.33 11.44 17.95
C GLN A 324 12.17 10.15 17.89
N GLN A 325 12.44 9.51 19.03
CA GLN A 325 13.23 8.27 19.08
C GLN A 325 12.49 7.14 18.35
N LEU A 326 11.17 7.01 18.57
CA LEU A 326 10.36 6.02 17.88
C LEU A 326 10.26 6.32 16.38
N LEU A 327 10.14 7.59 16.00
CA LEU A 327 10.13 8.00 14.60
C LEU A 327 11.45 7.64 13.90
N ASP A 328 12.59 7.93 14.52
CA ASP A 328 13.91 7.59 13.98
C ASP A 328 14.08 6.08 13.80
N VAL A 329 13.54 5.28 14.72
CA VAL A 329 13.51 3.82 14.62
C VAL A 329 12.71 3.36 13.41
N TYR A 330 11.51 3.93 13.16
CA TYR A 330 10.72 3.56 11.98
C TYR A 330 11.32 4.07 10.68
N ILE A 331 11.99 5.23 10.67
CA ILE A 331 12.77 5.71 9.52
C ILE A 331 13.89 4.72 9.19
N LEU A 332 14.61 4.23 10.21
CA LEU A 332 15.66 3.24 10.03
C LEU A 332 15.11 1.91 9.49
N ASP A 333 14.01 1.39 10.06
CA ASP A 333 13.36 0.16 9.60
C ASP A 333 12.93 0.28 8.12
N LYS A 334 12.28 1.39 7.74
CA LYS A 334 11.86 1.62 6.35
C LYS A 334 13.07 1.77 5.42
N ALA A 335 14.12 2.48 5.83
CA ALA A 335 15.34 2.64 5.02
C ALA A 335 16.05 1.29 4.80
N LEU A 336 16.13 0.42 5.81
CA LEU A 336 16.69 -0.92 5.66
C LEU A 336 15.87 -1.80 4.71
N TYR A 337 14.53 -1.72 4.79
CA TYR A 337 13.65 -2.37 3.81
C TYR A 337 13.89 -1.84 2.39
N GLU A 338 13.99 -0.53 2.22
CA GLU A 338 14.25 0.10 0.93
C GLU A 338 15.61 -0.32 0.36
N VAL A 339 16.66 -0.46 1.19
CA VAL A 339 17.97 -0.99 0.74
C VAL A 339 17.79 -2.39 0.15
N ALA A 340 17.07 -3.30 0.84
CA ALA A 340 16.82 -4.64 0.32
C ALA A 340 16.02 -4.60 -0.99
N TYR A 341 15.02 -3.73 -1.08
CA TYR A 341 14.21 -3.54 -2.28
C TYR A 341 15.05 -3.03 -3.46
N GLU A 342 15.85 -1.99 -3.25
CA GLU A 342 16.65 -1.38 -4.32
C GLU A 342 17.75 -2.33 -4.82
N ILE A 343 18.45 -3.06 -3.95
CA ILE A 343 19.42 -4.09 -4.35
C ILE A 343 18.79 -5.08 -5.34
N ASN A 344 17.55 -5.50 -5.08
CA ASN A 344 16.88 -6.53 -5.88
C ASN A 344 16.18 -5.98 -7.12
N ASN A 345 15.81 -4.70 -7.16
CA ASN A 345 14.96 -4.14 -8.22
C ASN A 345 15.59 -2.97 -8.98
N ARG A 346 16.31 -2.07 -8.30
CA ARG A 346 16.89 -0.84 -8.87
C ARG A 346 18.25 -0.52 -8.24
N PRO A 347 19.32 -1.29 -8.50
CA PRO A 347 20.61 -1.17 -7.80
C PRO A 347 21.23 0.23 -7.84
N ASP A 348 20.95 1.00 -8.90
CA ASP A 348 21.46 2.37 -9.05
C ASP A 348 20.87 3.34 -8.00
N TRP A 349 19.77 2.99 -7.35
CA TRP A 349 19.06 3.83 -6.39
C TRP A 349 19.41 3.49 -4.94
N VAL A 350 20.15 2.42 -4.69
CA VAL A 350 20.49 1.96 -3.34
C VAL A 350 21.20 3.00 -2.48
N HIS A 351 21.87 3.96 -3.11
CA HIS A 351 22.61 5.02 -2.42
C HIS A 351 21.67 5.94 -1.60
N ILE A 352 20.39 6.12 -2.01
CA ILE A 352 19.41 6.96 -1.31
C ILE A 352 19.06 6.37 0.07
N PRO A 353 18.53 5.14 0.17
CA PRO A 353 18.21 4.58 1.47
C PRO A 353 19.46 4.30 2.32
N LEU A 354 20.61 3.98 1.73
CA LEU A 354 21.87 3.82 2.47
C LEU A 354 22.31 5.11 3.15
N ALA A 355 22.08 6.27 2.53
CA ALA A 355 22.38 7.56 3.17
C ALA A 355 21.52 7.76 4.43
N ALA A 356 20.21 7.45 4.38
CA ALA A 356 19.33 7.52 5.53
C ALA A 356 19.70 6.52 6.64
N VAL A 357 20.05 5.27 6.29
CA VAL A 357 20.55 4.29 7.29
C VAL A 357 21.77 4.85 8.04
N LYS A 358 22.75 5.39 7.31
CA LYS A 358 23.96 5.95 7.91
C LYS A 358 23.67 7.18 8.78
N GLN A 359 22.71 8.02 8.38
CA GLN A 359 22.32 9.22 9.13
C GLN A 359 21.72 8.83 10.49
N VAL A 360 20.82 7.85 10.53
CA VAL A 360 20.20 7.42 11.80
C VAL A 360 21.18 6.67 12.69
N LEU A 361 22.15 5.94 12.12
CA LEU A 361 23.15 5.16 12.87
C LEU A 361 24.38 5.99 13.30
N SER A 362 24.49 7.27 12.92
CA SER A 362 25.61 8.16 13.29
C SER A 362 25.36 8.88 14.63
#